data_b4c3d939e4f1d6bb85b90178588c3f8d
#
_entry.id   b4c3d939e4f1d6bb85b90178588c3f8d
#
_cell.length_a   1.000
_cell.length_b   1.000
_cell.length_c   1.000
_cell.angle_alpha   90.00
_cell.angle_beta   90.00
_cell.angle_gamma   90.00
#
_symmetry.space_group_name_H-M   'P 1'
#
loop_
_entity.id
_entity.type
_entity.pdbx_description
1 polymer ?
#
loop_
_entity_poly.entity_id
_entity_poly.type
_entity_poly.pdbx_seq_one_letter_code
_entity_poly.pdbx_strand_id
1 'polypeptide(L)'
;LSLHDALPIFMPGLINAHTHIYSALARGLSIDGYNPTSFYEVLDGQWWYIDRNLDLEATKASAQALVIDSIKQGVTTIFDHHASFCEVPGSLMRIAEVTREFGMRACLCYEVSDRDGEEKSLQSVQENKDFIDYCEQNPSDMLKAMFGGHALFTISDKTFDRMAAANSGRVGYHIHVSEGMNDVYDSLQNYGRRPVQRLQDHGILGPKTILGHCIHVNTAEMDIIKATDTMCVNNPESNMGNAVGISPVDRKSVV
;
A
#
# COMPACT_ATOMS: atom_id res chain seq x y z
N LEU A 1 24.54 -13.47 -39.68
CA LEU A 1 23.18 -13.16 -39.24
C LEU A 1 23.26 -12.04 -38.21
N SER A 2 22.74 -10.87 -38.55
CA SER A 2 22.67 -9.73 -37.64
C SER A 2 21.67 -10.07 -36.53
N LEU A 3 22.02 -9.76 -35.26
CA LEU A 3 21.09 -9.79 -34.13
C LEU A 3 19.88 -8.85 -34.30
N HIS A 4 19.87 -8.04 -35.37
CA HIS A 4 18.77 -7.14 -35.71
C HIS A 4 17.57 -7.85 -36.35
N ASP A 5 17.71 -9.11 -36.75
CA ASP A 5 16.61 -9.97 -37.19
C ASP A 5 16.00 -10.75 -36.03
N ALA A 6 16.26 -10.29 -34.80
CA ALA A 6 15.70 -10.91 -33.60
C ALA A 6 14.18 -10.84 -33.67
N LEU A 7 13.56 -12.00 -33.63
CA LEU A 7 12.12 -12.17 -33.41
C LEU A 7 11.70 -11.30 -32.21
N PRO A 8 10.52 -10.73 -32.24
CA PRO A 8 10.03 -9.96 -31.09
C PRO A 8 10.14 -10.80 -29.82
N ILE A 9 10.83 -10.27 -28.81
CA ILE A 9 10.94 -10.91 -27.51
C ILE A 9 9.62 -10.68 -26.79
N PHE A 10 8.88 -11.74 -26.53
CA PHE A 10 7.70 -11.72 -25.69
C PHE A 10 8.11 -11.99 -24.24
N MET A 11 7.68 -11.15 -23.34
CA MET A 11 7.85 -11.33 -21.90
C MET A 11 6.52 -11.10 -21.19
N PRO A 12 6.33 -11.65 -19.97
CA PRO A 12 5.19 -11.27 -19.14
C PRO A 12 5.17 -9.76 -18.90
N GLY A 13 3.96 -9.16 -18.87
CA GLY A 13 3.82 -7.76 -18.51
C GLY A 13 4.32 -7.48 -17.10
N LEU A 14 4.77 -6.26 -16.86
CA LEU A 14 5.29 -5.85 -15.57
C LEU A 14 4.16 -5.84 -14.51
N ILE A 15 4.53 -6.15 -13.28
CA ILE A 15 3.65 -6.09 -12.11
C ILE A 15 4.16 -4.95 -11.21
N ASN A 16 3.32 -3.94 -10.98
CA ASN A 16 3.55 -2.95 -9.94
C ASN A 16 2.95 -3.46 -8.63
N ALA A 17 3.80 -4.01 -7.77
CA ALA A 17 3.38 -4.73 -6.56
C ALA A 17 3.05 -3.81 -5.37
N HIS A 18 3.35 -2.52 -5.46
CA HIS A 18 2.98 -1.51 -4.46
C HIS A 18 3.00 -0.13 -5.11
N THR A 19 1.86 0.53 -5.10
CA THR A 19 1.70 1.88 -5.64
C THR A 19 0.57 2.62 -4.92
N HIS A 20 0.56 3.93 -5.10
CA HIS A 20 -0.46 4.83 -4.57
C HIS A 20 -1.11 5.57 -5.74
N ILE A 21 -2.20 5.03 -6.27
CA ILE A 21 -2.93 5.62 -7.41
C ILE A 21 -3.35 7.06 -7.09
N TYR A 22 -3.74 7.34 -5.85
CA TYR A 22 -4.18 8.67 -5.43
C TYR A 22 -3.13 9.77 -5.61
N SER A 23 -1.85 9.41 -5.67
CA SER A 23 -0.74 10.36 -5.75
C SER A 23 -0.36 10.79 -7.17
N ALA A 24 -1.01 10.25 -8.21
CA ALA A 24 -0.59 10.49 -9.60
C ALA A 24 -0.59 11.98 -9.99
N LEU A 25 -1.53 12.77 -9.44
CA LEU A 25 -1.63 14.20 -9.70
C LEU A 25 -0.73 15.06 -8.79
N ALA A 26 0.01 14.45 -7.86
CA ALA A 26 0.97 15.15 -7.01
C ALA A 26 2.27 15.53 -7.74
N ARG A 27 2.52 14.98 -8.92
CA ARG A 27 3.71 15.29 -9.72
C ARG A 27 3.74 16.77 -10.09
N GLY A 28 4.79 17.48 -9.65
CA GLY A 28 4.96 18.91 -9.88
C GLY A 28 4.14 19.80 -8.94
N LEU A 29 3.45 19.22 -7.94
CA LEU A 29 2.77 19.99 -6.90
C LEU A 29 3.81 20.76 -6.07
N SER A 30 3.57 22.05 -5.90
CA SER A 30 4.32 22.91 -4.98
C SER A 30 3.42 23.28 -3.82
N ILE A 31 3.88 23.05 -2.60
CA ILE A 31 3.18 23.44 -1.37
C ILE A 31 3.96 24.57 -0.72
N ASP A 32 3.30 25.72 -0.54
CA ASP A 32 3.93 26.90 0.03
C ASP A 32 4.41 26.64 1.46
N GLY A 33 5.67 26.98 1.72
CA GLY A 33 6.29 26.80 3.04
C GLY A 33 6.68 25.34 3.37
N TYR A 34 6.49 24.40 2.45
CA TYR A 34 6.88 23.01 2.64
C TYR A 34 8.41 22.86 2.52
N ASN A 35 9.05 22.51 3.63
CA ASN A 35 10.49 22.25 3.71
C ASN A 35 10.77 21.16 4.76
N PRO A 36 10.43 19.88 4.46
CA PRO A 36 10.52 18.81 5.43
C PRO A 36 11.98 18.49 5.78
N THR A 37 12.22 18.18 7.05
CA THR A 37 13.52 17.76 7.60
C THR A 37 13.50 16.30 8.06
N SER A 38 12.34 15.67 8.04
CA SER A 38 12.14 14.27 8.44
C SER A 38 11.09 13.61 7.58
N PHE A 39 11.12 12.28 7.54
CA PHE A 39 10.11 11.48 6.83
C PHE A 39 8.68 11.73 7.37
N TYR A 40 8.53 11.91 8.69
CA TYR A 40 7.23 12.25 9.26
C TYR A 40 6.67 13.57 8.70
N GLU A 41 7.52 14.58 8.55
CA GLU A 41 7.13 15.87 7.95
C GLU A 41 6.80 15.75 6.45
N VAL A 42 7.43 14.80 5.73
CA VAL A 42 7.03 14.46 4.35
C VAL A 42 5.62 13.89 4.33
N LEU A 43 5.29 13.00 5.26
CA LEU A 43 3.95 12.43 5.36
C LEU A 43 2.91 13.49 5.71
N ASP A 44 3.11 14.22 6.81
CA ASP A 44 2.14 15.19 7.33
C ASP A 44 1.96 16.41 6.41
N GLY A 45 3.06 16.95 5.89
CA GLY A 45 3.04 18.17 5.08
C GLY A 45 2.71 17.97 3.60
N GLN A 46 2.82 16.75 3.07
CA GLN A 46 2.55 16.46 1.67
C GLN A 46 1.50 15.37 1.49
N TRP A 47 1.79 14.14 1.87
CA TRP A 47 0.93 12.99 1.52
C TRP A 47 -0.42 13.04 2.24
N TRP A 48 -0.43 13.32 3.54
CA TRP A 48 -1.67 13.45 4.31
C TRP A 48 -2.43 14.74 4.00
N TYR A 49 -1.73 15.77 3.53
CA TYR A 49 -2.39 16.95 2.98
C TYR A 49 -3.14 16.63 1.70
N ILE A 50 -2.52 15.87 0.78
CA ILE A 50 -3.14 15.46 -0.48
C ILE A 50 -4.36 14.59 -0.22
N ASP A 51 -4.22 13.52 0.57
CA ASP A 51 -5.30 12.55 0.78
C ASP A 51 -6.52 13.12 1.53
N ARG A 52 -6.30 14.11 2.39
CA ARG A 52 -7.39 14.87 3.06
C ARG A 52 -8.16 15.80 2.12
N ASN A 53 -7.67 16.03 0.91
CA ASN A 53 -8.30 16.88 -0.10
C ASN A 53 -8.80 16.12 -1.33
N LEU A 54 -8.67 14.79 -1.37
CA LEU A 54 -9.13 13.96 -2.47
C LEU A 54 -10.60 13.56 -2.26
N ASP A 55 -11.46 14.10 -3.11
CA ASP A 55 -12.82 13.61 -3.31
C ASP A 55 -12.86 12.45 -4.32
N LEU A 56 -14.05 11.89 -4.58
CA LEU A 56 -14.19 10.77 -5.50
C LEU A 56 -13.85 11.13 -6.96
N GLU A 57 -14.07 12.37 -7.39
CA GLU A 57 -13.72 12.79 -8.75
C GLU A 57 -12.21 12.98 -8.91
N ALA A 58 -11.54 13.56 -7.91
CA ALA A 58 -10.07 13.66 -7.90
C ALA A 58 -9.42 12.26 -7.83
N THR A 59 -9.97 11.35 -7.04
CA THR A 59 -9.56 9.94 -6.98
C THR A 59 -9.68 9.27 -8.36
N LYS A 60 -10.79 9.46 -9.05
CA LYS A 60 -11.01 8.95 -10.41
C LYS A 60 -10.02 9.53 -11.40
N ALA A 61 -9.81 10.85 -11.40
CA ALA A 61 -8.87 11.51 -12.29
C ALA A 61 -7.43 11.04 -12.06
N SER A 62 -7.02 10.87 -10.80
CA SER A 62 -5.71 10.32 -10.44
C SER A 62 -5.55 8.88 -10.93
N ALA A 63 -6.60 8.06 -10.78
CA ALA A 63 -6.59 6.69 -11.29
C ALA A 63 -6.43 6.64 -12.82
N GLN A 64 -7.13 7.49 -13.56
CA GLN A 64 -6.98 7.58 -15.02
C GLN A 64 -5.54 7.93 -15.41
N ALA A 65 -4.94 8.92 -14.75
CA ALA A 65 -3.58 9.34 -15.03
C ALA A 65 -2.56 8.20 -14.80
N LEU A 66 -2.62 7.56 -13.63
CA LEU A 66 -1.66 6.50 -13.29
C LEU A 66 -1.85 5.23 -14.11
N VAL A 67 -3.09 4.84 -14.41
CA VAL A 67 -3.37 3.64 -15.23
C VAL A 67 -2.87 3.85 -16.65
N ILE A 68 -3.08 5.03 -17.25
CA ILE A 68 -2.54 5.35 -18.58
C ILE A 68 -1.01 5.29 -18.60
N ASP A 69 -0.35 5.91 -17.61
CA ASP A 69 1.11 5.87 -17.50
C ASP A 69 1.63 4.45 -17.31
N SER A 70 0.97 3.66 -16.48
CA SER A 70 1.31 2.24 -16.23
C SER A 70 1.23 1.41 -17.50
N ILE A 71 0.16 1.57 -18.30
CA ILE A 71 0.01 0.87 -19.59
C ILE A 71 1.15 1.25 -20.55
N LYS A 72 1.50 2.53 -20.63
CA LYS A 72 2.61 3.00 -21.48
C LYS A 72 3.96 2.40 -21.10
N GLN A 73 4.15 2.03 -19.83
CA GLN A 73 5.34 1.39 -19.30
C GLN A 73 5.31 -0.15 -19.37
N GLY A 74 4.24 -0.73 -19.93
CA GLY A 74 4.09 -2.19 -20.03
C GLY A 74 3.65 -2.88 -18.73
N VAL A 75 3.13 -2.13 -17.76
CA VAL A 75 2.52 -2.69 -16.56
C VAL A 75 1.16 -3.27 -16.91
N THR A 76 0.91 -4.49 -16.48
CA THR A 76 -0.35 -5.22 -16.74
C THR A 76 -1.11 -5.56 -15.46
N THR A 77 -0.47 -5.39 -14.31
CA THR A 77 -1.09 -5.66 -13.00
C THR A 77 -0.60 -4.63 -11.99
N ILE A 78 -1.53 -4.06 -11.22
CA ILE A 78 -1.26 -3.08 -10.17
C ILE A 78 -1.79 -3.61 -8.84
N PHE A 79 -0.98 -3.48 -7.78
CA PHE A 79 -1.41 -3.59 -6.39
C PHE A 79 -1.43 -2.19 -5.81
N ASP A 80 -2.63 -1.62 -5.64
CA ASP A 80 -2.81 -0.26 -5.15
C ASP A 80 -3.09 -0.22 -3.65
N HIS A 81 -2.54 0.79 -3.02
CA HIS A 81 -2.68 1.09 -1.60
C HIS A 81 -3.23 2.52 -1.47
N HIS A 82 -4.56 2.64 -1.34
CA HIS A 82 -5.30 3.88 -1.54
C HIS A 82 -5.60 4.65 -0.25
N ALA A 83 -5.52 5.96 -0.32
CA ALA A 83 -6.00 6.89 0.71
C ALA A 83 -6.70 8.09 0.09
N SER A 84 -7.89 8.44 0.61
CA SER A 84 -8.66 9.63 0.26
C SER A 84 -9.57 10.02 1.42
N PHE A 85 -8.99 10.63 2.47
CA PHE A 85 -9.74 10.90 3.72
C PHE A 85 -10.78 12.01 3.59
N CYS A 86 -10.82 12.77 2.48
CA CYS A 86 -11.95 13.65 2.17
C CYS A 86 -13.23 12.82 1.96
N GLU A 87 -13.19 11.85 1.05
CA GLU A 87 -14.30 10.93 0.75
C GLU A 87 -13.81 9.48 0.76
N VAL A 88 -14.03 8.77 1.89
CA VAL A 88 -13.62 7.37 2.04
C VAL A 88 -14.58 6.40 1.33
N PRO A 89 -15.92 6.43 1.61
CA PRO A 89 -16.83 5.45 1.05
C PRO A 89 -16.95 5.53 -0.48
N GLY A 90 -16.73 4.38 -1.14
CA GLY A 90 -16.85 4.25 -2.59
C GLY A 90 -15.57 4.59 -3.37
N SER A 91 -14.50 5.00 -2.72
CA SER A 91 -13.24 5.37 -3.37
C SER A 91 -12.57 4.20 -4.10
N LEU A 92 -12.55 3.01 -3.52
CA LEU A 92 -12.04 1.81 -4.18
C LEU A 92 -12.86 1.43 -5.42
N MET A 93 -14.17 1.65 -5.38
CA MET A 93 -15.02 1.43 -6.54
C MET A 93 -14.73 2.39 -7.68
N ARG A 94 -14.39 3.66 -7.39
CA ARG A 94 -13.96 4.63 -8.41
C ARG A 94 -12.70 4.19 -9.13
N ILE A 95 -11.72 3.67 -8.39
CA ILE A 95 -10.49 3.10 -8.96
C ILE A 95 -10.80 1.85 -9.78
N ALA A 96 -11.65 0.95 -9.26
CA ALA A 96 -12.05 -0.27 -9.95
C ALA A 96 -12.77 0.00 -11.27
N GLU A 97 -13.62 1.03 -11.34
CA GLU A 97 -14.27 1.48 -12.58
C GLU A 97 -13.22 1.86 -13.63
N VAL A 98 -12.23 2.67 -13.25
CA VAL A 98 -11.15 3.10 -14.15
C VAL A 98 -10.30 1.92 -14.60
N THR A 99 -9.86 1.06 -13.68
CA THR A 99 -9.02 -0.10 -14.05
C THR A 99 -9.76 -1.04 -15.01
N ARG A 100 -11.06 -1.20 -14.85
CA ARG A 100 -11.92 -1.97 -15.75
C ARG A 100 -12.06 -1.31 -17.13
N GLU A 101 -12.28 0.00 -17.16
CA GLU A 101 -12.41 0.78 -18.41
C GLU A 101 -11.17 0.65 -19.29
N PHE A 102 -9.99 0.71 -18.67
CA PHE A 102 -8.70 0.61 -19.37
C PHE A 102 -8.18 -0.84 -19.53
N GLY A 103 -8.88 -1.85 -19.02
CA GLY A 103 -8.45 -3.25 -19.09
C GLY A 103 -7.21 -3.57 -18.26
N MET A 104 -6.96 -2.81 -17.17
CA MET A 104 -5.86 -3.02 -16.25
C MET A 104 -6.26 -4.03 -15.17
N ARG A 105 -5.42 -5.03 -14.92
CA ARG A 105 -5.59 -5.93 -13.77
C ARG A 105 -5.19 -5.20 -12.49
N ALA A 106 -6.06 -5.22 -11.47
CA ALA A 106 -5.83 -4.53 -10.21
C ALA A 106 -6.17 -5.37 -8.99
N CYS A 107 -5.37 -5.21 -7.95
CA CYS A 107 -5.67 -5.63 -6.59
C CYS A 107 -5.65 -4.38 -5.70
N LEU A 108 -6.79 -4.05 -5.09
CA LEU A 108 -7.00 -2.77 -4.43
C LEU A 108 -7.24 -2.96 -2.94
N CYS A 109 -6.79 -1.99 -2.14
CA CYS A 109 -7.11 -1.86 -0.72
C CYS A 109 -7.10 -0.41 -0.28
N TYR A 110 -7.78 -0.11 0.85
CA TYR A 110 -7.81 1.21 1.46
C TYR A 110 -6.91 1.26 2.71
N GLU A 111 -6.14 2.32 2.87
CA GLU A 111 -5.27 2.56 4.02
C GLU A 111 -6.05 2.85 5.30
N VAL A 112 -6.33 1.82 6.11
CA VAL A 112 -6.86 2.04 7.45
C VAL A 112 -5.84 2.80 8.29
N SER A 113 -6.29 3.86 8.97
CA SER A 113 -5.44 4.69 9.84
C SER A 113 -6.29 5.36 10.91
N ASP A 114 -5.71 5.57 12.11
CA ASP A 114 -6.34 6.29 13.21
C ASP A 114 -6.00 7.79 13.23
N ARG A 115 -5.14 8.26 12.30
CA ARG A 115 -4.59 9.63 12.28
C ARG A 115 -5.65 10.74 12.08
N ASP A 116 -6.75 10.42 11.41
CA ASP A 116 -7.86 11.36 11.16
C ASP A 116 -9.09 11.08 12.04
N GLY A 117 -8.88 10.36 13.15
CA GLY A 117 -9.87 10.09 14.17
C GLY A 117 -10.67 8.80 13.95
N GLU A 118 -11.45 8.42 14.97
CA GLU A 118 -12.14 7.12 15.03
C GLU A 118 -13.18 6.96 13.91
N GLU A 119 -13.89 8.03 13.54
CA GLU A 119 -14.89 7.97 12.48
C GLU A 119 -14.25 7.59 11.13
N LYS A 120 -13.17 8.25 10.74
CA LYS A 120 -12.44 7.97 9.49
C LYS A 120 -11.79 6.60 9.51
N SER A 121 -11.28 6.16 10.67
CA SER A 121 -10.76 4.81 10.87
C SER A 121 -11.83 3.75 10.63
N LEU A 122 -13.03 3.92 11.17
CA LEU A 122 -14.16 3.01 10.96
C LEU A 122 -14.65 3.00 9.50
N GLN A 123 -14.73 4.18 8.85
CA GLN A 123 -15.05 4.28 7.43
C GLN A 123 -14.04 3.53 6.57
N SER A 124 -12.74 3.62 6.89
CA SER A 124 -11.66 2.94 6.16
C SER A 124 -11.71 1.42 6.30
N VAL A 125 -12.05 0.93 7.50
CA VAL A 125 -12.29 -0.52 7.74
C VAL A 125 -13.49 -0.98 6.92
N GLN A 126 -14.59 -0.19 6.92
CA GLN A 126 -15.81 -0.53 6.19
C GLN A 126 -15.58 -0.52 4.67
N GLU A 127 -14.84 0.46 4.14
CA GLU A 127 -14.51 0.54 2.70
C GLU A 127 -13.77 -0.71 2.21
N ASN A 128 -12.76 -1.18 2.97
CA ASN A 128 -12.09 -2.45 2.65
C ASN A 128 -13.08 -3.62 2.65
N LYS A 129 -13.92 -3.71 3.69
CA LYS A 129 -14.91 -4.79 3.82
C LYS A 129 -15.90 -4.79 2.65
N ASP A 130 -16.45 -3.63 2.31
CA ASP A 130 -17.45 -3.49 1.23
C ASP A 130 -16.83 -3.85 -0.13
N PHE A 131 -15.57 -3.46 -0.35
CA PHE A 131 -14.86 -3.80 -1.56
C PHE A 131 -14.50 -5.29 -1.65
N ILE A 132 -14.14 -5.93 -0.53
CA ILE A 132 -13.94 -7.38 -0.47
C ILE A 132 -15.25 -8.11 -0.76
N ASP A 133 -16.36 -7.68 -0.14
CA ASP A 133 -17.70 -8.24 -0.38
C ASP A 133 -18.09 -8.12 -1.86
N TYR A 134 -17.81 -6.97 -2.49
CA TYR A 134 -18.03 -6.76 -3.92
C TYR A 134 -17.23 -7.74 -4.78
N CYS A 135 -15.92 -7.89 -4.51
CA CYS A 135 -15.05 -8.78 -5.27
C CYS A 135 -15.45 -10.26 -5.14
N GLU A 136 -15.95 -10.68 -3.98
CA GLU A 136 -16.45 -12.05 -3.78
C GLU A 136 -17.77 -12.31 -4.50
N GLN A 137 -18.68 -11.32 -4.52
CA GLN A 137 -19.95 -11.40 -5.24
C GLN A 137 -19.76 -11.30 -6.75
N ASN A 138 -18.68 -10.67 -7.21
CA ASN A 138 -18.35 -10.47 -8.62
C ASN A 138 -16.96 -11.03 -8.95
N PRO A 139 -16.76 -12.35 -8.87
CA PRO A 139 -15.44 -12.95 -9.06
C PRO A 139 -14.88 -12.65 -10.45
N SER A 140 -13.63 -12.18 -10.49
CA SER A 140 -12.94 -11.76 -11.71
C SER A 140 -11.45 -11.98 -11.57
N ASP A 141 -10.78 -12.35 -12.67
CA ASP A 141 -9.31 -12.38 -12.71
C ASP A 141 -8.69 -11.01 -12.98
N MET A 142 -9.53 -10.01 -13.25
CA MET A 142 -9.10 -8.63 -13.50
C MET A 142 -9.13 -7.76 -12.25
N LEU A 143 -9.92 -8.13 -11.23
CA LEU A 143 -10.10 -7.31 -10.03
C LEU A 143 -10.10 -8.20 -8.79
N LYS A 144 -9.23 -7.86 -7.85
CA LYS A 144 -9.11 -8.52 -6.54
C LYS A 144 -9.03 -7.47 -5.43
N ALA A 145 -9.23 -7.91 -4.22
CA ALA A 145 -9.11 -7.10 -3.01
C ALA A 145 -8.03 -7.63 -2.07
N MET A 146 -7.42 -6.73 -1.33
CA MET A 146 -6.68 -6.98 -0.10
C MET A 146 -7.29 -6.13 1.02
N PHE A 147 -6.85 -6.33 2.26
CA PHE A 147 -7.19 -5.47 3.37
C PHE A 147 -6.03 -4.50 3.64
N GLY A 148 -6.24 -3.21 3.45
CA GLY A 148 -5.18 -2.20 3.60
C GLY A 148 -5.02 -1.70 5.03
N GLY A 149 -3.78 -1.42 5.42
CA GLY A 149 -3.44 -0.67 6.61
C GLY A 149 -2.30 0.29 6.30
N HIS A 150 -2.34 1.53 6.81
CA HIS A 150 -1.34 2.51 6.48
C HIS A 150 0.06 2.10 6.98
N ALA A 151 0.36 2.30 8.26
CA ALA A 151 1.64 1.96 8.88
C ALA A 151 1.43 1.75 10.39
N LEU A 152 2.36 1.06 11.06
CA LEU A 152 2.16 0.63 12.46
C LEU A 152 1.99 1.80 13.43
N PHE A 153 2.70 2.91 13.21
CA PHE A 153 2.62 4.11 14.06
C PHE A 153 1.32 4.92 13.88
N THR A 154 0.50 4.58 12.88
CA THR A 154 -0.81 5.22 12.66
C THR A 154 -1.99 4.31 12.93
N ILE A 155 -1.76 3.09 13.40
CA ILE A 155 -2.79 2.09 13.66
C ILE A 155 -2.63 1.56 15.08
N SER A 156 -3.66 1.73 15.92
CA SER A 156 -3.68 1.16 17.26
C SER A 156 -3.97 -0.35 17.24
N ASP A 157 -3.61 -1.06 18.33
CA ASP A 157 -3.95 -2.48 18.48
C ASP A 157 -5.46 -2.71 18.39
N LYS A 158 -6.27 -1.81 18.97
CA LYS A 158 -7.74 -1.83 18.84
C LYS A 158 -8.19 -1.80 17.38
N THR A 159 -7.52 -1.04 16.55
CA THR A 159 -7.84 -0.95 15.11
C THR A 159 -7.34 -2.17 14.36
N PHE A 160 -6.18 -2.74 14.70
CA PHE A 160 -5.76 -4.04 14.16
C PHE A 160 -6.77 -5.15 14.48
N ASP A 161 -7.29 -5.21 15.70
CA ASP A 161 -8.33 -6.18 16.08
C ASP A 161 -9.61 -5.98 15.24
N ARG A 162 -10.00 -4.73 15.00
CA ARG A 162 -11.13 -4.39 14.11
C ARG A 162 -10.90 -4.84 12.67
N MET A 163 -9.69 -4.60 12.14
CA MET A 163 -9.31 -5.05 10.80
C MET A 163 -9.35 -6.57 10.69
N ALA A 164 -8.79 -7.28 11.67
CA ALA A 164 -8.80 -8.74 11.73
C ALA A 164 -10.22 -9.30 11.80
N ALA A 165 -11.09 -8.72 12.62
CA ALA A 165 -12.50 -9.10 12.74
C ALA A 165 -13.27 -8.85 11.43
N ALA A 166 -13.05 -7.71 10.77
CA ALA A 166 -13.73 -7.35 9.51
C ALA A 166 -13.26 -8.21 8.34
N ASN A 167 -11.97 -8.54 8.28
CA ASN A 167 -11.38 -9.41 7.25
C ASN A 167 -11.77 -10.88 7.45
N SER A 168 -11.80 -11.35 8.69
CA SER A 168 -12.11 -12.74 9.04
C SER A 168 -11.29 -13.77 8.24
N GLY A 169 -10.05 -13.44 7.88
CA GLY A 169 -9.14 -14.31 7.13
C GLY A 169 -9.47 -14.49 5.64
N ARG A 170 -10.35 -13.69 5.07
CA ARG A 170 -10.82 -13.78 3.67
C ARG A 170 -9.73 -13.44 2.66
N VAL A 171 -8.99 -12.36 2.91
CA VAL A 171 -7.92 -11.88 2.03
C VAL A 171 -6.64 -11.61 2.82
N GLY A 172 -5.52 -11.43 2.13
CA GLY A 172 -4.28 -10.95 2.73
C GLY A 172 -4.32 -9.44 3.02
N TYR A 173 -3.30 -8.97 3.74
CA TYR A 173 -3.15 -7.56 4.08
C TYR A 173 -2.10 -6.88 3.20
N HIS A 174 -2.23 -5.57 3.04
CA HIS A 174 -1.22 -4.73 2.41
C HIS A 174 -0.96 -3.54 3.33
N ILE A 175 0.29 -3.40 3.83
CA ILE A 175 0.64 -2.44 4.87
C ILE A 175 2.10 -1.99 4.73
N HIS A 176 2.40 -0.72 5.02
CA HIS A 176 3.77 -0.23 5.14
C HIS A 176 4.37 -0.67 6.47
N VAL A 177 5.60 -1.18 6.44
CA VAL A 177 6.27 -1.73 7.62
C VAL A 177 7.70 -1.24 7.70
N SER A 178 8.04 -0.61 8.81
CA SER A 178 9.41 -0.20 9.12
C SER A 178 10.05 0.59 7.97
N GLU A 179 9.28 1.46 7.31
CA GLU A 179 9.79 2.35 6.27
C GLU A 179 10.71 3.41 6.89
N GLY A 180 10.26 4.09 7.95
CA GLY A 180 11.06 5.01 8.75
C GLY A 180 11.29 4.47 10.17
N MET A 181 12.31 4.97 10.84
CA MET A 181 12.60 4.62 12.25
C MET A 181 11.48 5.05 13.22
N ASN A 182 10.67 6.04 12.85
CA ASN A 182 9.49 6.43 13.61
C ASN A 182 8.52 5.26 13.83
N ASP A 183 8.33 4.40 12.83
CA ASP A 183 7.49 3.20 12.92
C ASP A 183 8.01 2.21 13.97
N VAL A 184 9.33 2.01 14.00
CA VAL A 184 10.01 1.15 14.97
C VAL A 184 9.95 1.73 16.39
N TYR A 185 10.23 3.02 16.54
CA TYR A 185 10.24 3.67 17.86
C TYR A 185 8.84 3.73 18.47
N ASP A 186 7.84 4.12 17.67
CA ASP A 186 6.44 4.13 18.13
C ASP A 186 6.00 2.75 18.61
N SER A 187 6.26 1.73 17.79
CA SER A 187 5.88 0.36 18.09
C SER A 187 6.52 -0.16 19.38
N LEU A 188 7.81 0.12 19.59
CA LEU A 188 8.53 -0.25 20.81
C LEU A 188 8.04 0.55 22.02
N GLN A 189 7.85 1.86 21.89
CA GLN A 189 7.49 2.74 23.00
C GLN A 189 6.06 2.48 23.48
N ASN A 190 5.12 2.34 22.57
CA ASN A 190 3.70 2.27 22.92
C ASN A 190 3.20 0.84 23.12
N TYR A 191 3.83 -0.16 22.48
CA TYR A 191 3.36 -1.54 22.47
C TYR A 191 4.39 -2.57 22.96
N GLY A 192 5.64 -2.16 23.18
CA GLY A 192 6.72 -3.07 23.65
C GLY A 192 7.09 -4.17 22.65
N ARG A 193 6.71 -4.01 21.39
CA ARG A 193 6.95 -4.95 20.28
C ARG A 193 7.56 -4.21 19.10
N ARG A 194 8.36 -4.91 18.30
CA ARG A 194 8.78 -4.37 17.00
C ARG A 194 7.65 -4.54 15.96
N PRO A 195 7.65 -3.75 14.86
CA PRO A 195 6.57 -3.73 13.89
C PRO A 195 6.08 -5.10 13.40
N VAL A 196 6.98 -5.97 12.94
CA VAL A 196 6.60 -7.29 12.41
C VAL A 196 6.09 -8.23 13.51
N GLN A 197 6.65 -8.13 14.73
CA GLN A 197 6.15 -8.90 15.87
C GLN A 197 4.72 -8.50 16.22
N ARG A 198 4.43 -7.20 16.18
CA ARG A 198 3.10 -6.66 16.45
C ARG A 198 2.08 -7.16 15.41
N LEU A 199 2.46 -7.18 14.11
CA LEU A 199 1.62 -7.76 13.06
C LEU A 199 1.37 -9.26 13.26
N GLN A 200 2.38 -9.99 13.72
CA GLN A 200 2.24 -11.42 14.04
C GLN A 200 1.23 -11.64 15.17
N ASP A 201 1.31 -10.84 16.24
CA ASP A 201 0.41 -10.94 17.40
C ASP A 201 -1.06 -10.71 17.00
N HIS A 202 -1.32 -9.87 16.00
CA HIS A 202 -2.67 -9.61 15.46
C HIS A 202 -3.09 -10.53 14.29
N GLY A 203 -2.27 -11.53 13.92
CA GLY A 203 -2.60 -12.47 12.85
C GLY A 203 -2.67 -11.85 11.45
N ILE A 204 -1.91 -10.77 11.20
CA ILE A 204 -1.89 -10.04 9.93
C ILE A 204 -0.98 -10.72 8.90
N LEU A 205 0.07 -11.43 9.36
CA LEU A 205 1.06 -12.06 8.48
C LEU A 205 0.52 -13.32 7.79
N GLY A 206 1.07 -13.63 6.62
CA GLY A 206 0.73 -14.85 5.87
C GLY A 206 1.04 -14.73 4.38
N PRO A 207 0.87 -15.83 3.61
CA PRO A 207 1.33 -15.93 2.22
C PRO A 207 0.58 -15.05 1.22
N LYS A 208 -0.51 -14.41 1.64
CA LYS A 208 -1.27 -13.44 0.83
C LYS A 208 -1.04 -12.00 1.28
N THR A 209 -0.19 -11.77 2.28
CA THR A 209 0.09 -10.44 2.83
C THR A 209 1.32 -9.81 2.17
N ILE A 210 1.23 -8.52 1.87
CA ILE A 210 2.30 -7.70 1.32
C ILE A 210 2.73 -6.68 2.38
N LEU A 211 4.01 -6.69 2.71
CA LEU A 211 4.66 -5.67 3.54
C LEU A 211 5.45 -4.72 2.65
N GLY A 212 5.07 -3.45 2.62
CA GLY A 212 5.81 -2.41 1.89
C GLY A 212 7.08 -2.01 2.62
N HIS A 213 8.14 -1.74 1.85
CA HIS A 213 9.45 -1.21 2.27
C HIS A 213 10.32 -2.14 3.12
N CYS A 214 9.95 -2.51 4.33
CA CYS A 214 10.73 -3.35 5.25
C CYS A 214 12.19 -2.90 5.42
N ILE A 215 12.45 -1.58 5.54
CA ILE A 215 13.80 -1.01 5.58
C ILE A 215 14.48 -1.30 6.91
N HIS A 216 13.79 -1.00 8.02
CA HIS A 216 14.35 -1.06 9.37
C HIS A 216 13.96 -2.33 10.13
N VAL A 217 13.71 -3.43 9.41
CA VAL A 217 13.50 -4.76 10.01
C VAL A 217 14.82 -5.35 10.52
N ASN A 218 14.78 -6.05 11.64
CA ASN A 218 15.92 -6.78 12.17
C ASN A 218 15.87 -8.28 11.79
N THR A 219 16.93 -9.03 12.14
CA THR A 219 17.04 -10.45 11.79
C THR A 219 15.88 -11.29 12.35
N ALA A 220 15.44 -11.01 13.59
CA ALA A 220 14.31 -11.75 14.18
C ALA A 220 12.99 -11.49 13.45
N GLU A 221 12.77 -10.25 12.98
CA GLU A 221 11.60 -9.91 12.15
C GLU A 221 11.69 -10.56 10.77
N MET A 222 12.89 -10.65 10.17
CA MET A 222 13.09 -11.37 8.90
C MET A 222 12.77 -12.86 9.05
N ASP A 223 13.15 -13.48 10.18
CA ASP A 223 12.81 -14.87 10.46
C ASP A 223 11.29 -15.09 10.60
N ILE A 224 10.56 -14.13 11.21
CA ILE A 224 9.09 -14.16 11.29
C ILE A 224 8.49 -14.05 9.90
N ILE A 225 8.92 -13.09 9.08
CA ILE A 225 8.44 -12.89 7.70
C ILE A 225 8.61 -14.18 6.89
N LYS A 226 9.80 -14.79 6.98
CA LYS A 226 10.10 -16.05 6.31
C LYS A 226 9.23 -17.20 6.82
N ALA A 227 9.08 -17.33 8.12
CA ALA A 227 8.31 -18.43 8.73
C ALA A 227 6.81 -18.35 8.40
N THR A 228 6.29 -17.16 8.13
CA THR A 228 4.89 -16.92 7.76
C THR A 228 4.66 -16.86 6.25
N ASP A 229 5.71 -17.03 5.44
CA ASP A 229 5.67 -16.92 3.97
C ASP A 229 5.07 -15.57 3.51
N THR A 230 5.34 -14.51 4.26
CA THR A 230 4.81 -13.16 3.98
C THR A 230 5.69 -12.47 2.94
N MET A 231 5.07 -11.81 1.98
CA MET A 231 5.76 -11.11 0.88
C MET A 231 6.25 -9.73 1.32
N CYS A 232 7.48 -9.38 0.95
CA CYS A 232 8.02 -8.02 1.08
C CYS A 232 8.17 -7.39 -0.29
N VAL A 233 7.79 -6.12 -0.40
CA VAL A 233 8.00 -5.31 -1.62
C VAL A 233 8.97 -4.19 -1.32
N ASN A 234 10.09 -4.18 -2.06
CA ASN A 234 11.08 -3.12 -1.98
C ASN A 234 10.73 -1.99 -2.95
N ASN A 235 10.74 -0.75 -2.46
CA ASN A 235 10.39 0.45 -3.20
C ASN A 235 11.60 1.41 -3.29
N PRO A 236 12.65 1.08 -4.05
CA PRO A 236 13.95 1.78 -3.97
C PRO A 236 13.85 3.27 -4.34
N GLU A 237 13.02 3.63 -5.31
CA GLU A 237 12.84 5.03 -5.71
C GLU A 237 12.17 5.85 -4.59
N SER A 238 11.09 5.34 -4.01
CA SER A 238 10.42 5.95 -2.85
C SER A 238 11.37 6.05 -1.65
N ASN A 239 12.10 4.96 -1.34
CA ASN A 239 13.04 4.92 -0.22
C ASN A 239 14.14 6.00 -0.36
N MET A 240 14.65 6.21 -1.57
CA MET A 240 15.63 7.26 -1.86
C MET A 240 15.01 8.66 -1.81
N GLY A 241 13.83 8.84 -2.39
CA GLY A 241 13.12 10.12 -2.41
C GLY A 241 12.75 10.61 -1.01
N ASN A 242 12.36 9.70 -0.14
CA ASN A 242 12.02 9.97 1.26
C ASN A 242 13.24 9.95 2.22
N ALA A 243 14.43 9.63 1.72
CA ALA A 243 15.68 9.51 2.51
C ALA A 243 15.55 8.56 3.73
N VAL A 244 14.74 7.51 3.62
CA VAL A 244 14.43 6.60 4.74
C VAL A 244 15.44 5.45 4.88
N GLY A 245 16.25 5.18 3.87
CA GLY A 245 17.30 4.16 3.91
C GLY A 245 17.19 3.10 2.82
N ILE A 246 17.89 1.99 3.01
CA ILE A 246 17.99 0.87 2.05
C ILE A 246 17.46 -0.39 2.70
N SER A 247 16.51 -1.05 2.05
CA SER A 247 16.00 -2.36 2.51
C SER A 247 17.11 -3.42 2.42
N PRO A 248 17.17 -4.38 3.37
CA PRO A 248 18.22 -5.42 3.43
C PRO A 248 17.96 -6.54 2.41
N VAL A 249 17.82 -6.20 1.13
CA VAL A 249 17.47 -7.12 0.02
C VAL A 249 18.56 -8.11 -0.36
N ASP A 250 19.79 -7.90 0.08
CA ASP A 250 20.93 -8.80 -0.13
C ASP A 250 20.90 -10.06 0.75
N ARG A 251 20.05 -10.08 1.76
CA ARG A 251 19.88 -11.23 2.64
C ARG A 251 18.92 -12.23 1.98
N LYS A 252 19.50 -13.24 1.35
CA LYS A 252 18.78 -14.34 0.65
C LYS A 252 17.69 -15.04 1.47
N SER A 253 17.61 -14.79 2.77
CA SER A 253 16.61 -15.37 3.66
C SER A 253 15.28 -14.61 3.67
N VAL A 254 15.20 -13.47 3.03
CA VAL A 254 14.01 -12.59 3.04
C VAL A 254 13.28 -12.57 1.71
N VAL A 255 13.92 -13.08 0.66
CA VAL A 255 13.33 -13.11 -0.70
C VAL A 255 12.95 -14.52 -1.08
#